data_9034e8e3634d3dde385387910a2c71c8
#
_entry.id   9034e8e3634d3dde385387910a2c71c8
#
_cell.length_a   1.000
_cell.length_b   1.000
_cell.length_c   1.000
_cell.angle_alpha   90.00
_cell.angle_beta   90.00
_cell.angle_gamma   90.00
#
_symmetry.space_group_name_H-M   'P 1'
#
loop_
_entity.id
_entity.type
_entity.pdbx_description
1 polymer ?
#
loop_
_entity_poly.entity_id
_entity_poly.type
_entity_poly.pdbx_seq_one_letter_code
_entity_poly.pdbx_strand_id
1 'polypeptide(L)'
;MSNYVFYDFETSSSNKYWGQIIQIGAVLTNDNLDELDRFDARCRLSPGIIPEAMALIVNKSTPKMLKESNLSHYEMIRQFVETLKRWGKATYIGFNSIEFDEEFLRCTLFQTLEYPYITSTNGNTRGDILSLARAANLYYPKTLKNPINEKGNAVYKLDQLAPMNGIQHGDAAHSAIGDVLATIGVAKLISKKAPSVWKASMLTMDKTQSLELIKKELF
;
A
#
# COMPACT_ATOMS: atom_id res chain seq x y z
N MET A 1 -13.09 15.35 8.60
CA MET A 1 -12.20 15.16 7.44
C MET A 1 -11.52 13.83 7.65
N SER A 2 -11.61 12.95 6.66
CA SER A 2 -10.96 11.63 6.73
C SER A 2 -9.59 11.76 6.09
N ASN A 3 -8.55 11.32 6.79
CA ASN A 3 -7.22 11.24 6.21
C ASN A 3 -6.99 9.84 5.64
N TYR A 4 -6.24 9.74 4.55
CA TYR A 4 -5.77 8.48 4.01
C TYR A 4 -4.26 8.41 4.12
N VAL A 5 -3.74 7.24 4.49
CA VAL A 5 -2.32 6.94 4.44
C VAL A 5 -2.12 5.88 3.36
N PHE A 6 -1.58 6.29 2.23
CA PHE A 6 -1.14 5.36 1.19
C PHE A 6 0.25 4.87 1.52
N TYR A 7 0.49 3.56 1.41
CA TYR A 7 1.78 2.98 1.76
C TYR A 7 2.10 1.76 0.91
N ASP A 8 3.39 1.48 0.81
CA ASP A 8 3.96 0.34 0.10
C ASP A 8 5.32 -0.02 0.71
N PHE A 9 5.71 -1.29 0.64
CA PHE A 9 6.96 -1.78 1.19
C PHE A 9 7.77 -2.56 0.17
N GLU A 10 9.08 -2.27 0.12
CA GLU A 10 10.03 -3.17 -0.50
C GLU A 10 10.59 -4.12 0.55
N THR A 11 10.66 -5.40 0.22
CA THR A 11 11.06 -6.44 1.15
C THR A 11 12.26 -7.23 0.65
N SER A 12 13.00 -7.84 1.58
CA SER A 12 14.14 -8.70 1.24
C SER A 12 13.74 -10.09 0.75
N SER A 13 12.49 -10.48 0.96
CA SER A 13 11.93 -11.77 0.52
C SER A 13 10.41 -11.73 0.52
N SER A 14 9.78 -12.74 -0.05
CA SER A 14 8.32 -12.94 0.02
C SER A 14 7.85 -13.52 1.36
N ASN A 15 8.77 -14.02 2.19
CA ASN A 15 8.46 -14.63 3.47
C ASN A 15 8.39 -13.59 4.60
N LYS A 16 7.19 -13.28 5.05
CA LYS A 16 6.93 -12.29 6.11
C LYS A 16 7.51 -12.62 7.48
N TYR A 17 7.84 -13.87 7.76
CA TYR A 17 8.38 -14.30 9.05
C TYR A 17 9.91 -14.18 9.13
N TRP A 18 10.59 -14.31 8.00
CA TRP A 18 12.04 -14.31 7.90
C TRP A 18 12.58 -13.19 7.03
N GLY A 19 11.72 -12.56 6.23
CA GLY A 19 12.05 -11.39 5.42
C GLY A 19 12.09 -10.12 6.25
N GLN A 20 12.72 -9.11 5.70
CA GLN A 20 12.84 -7.80 6.28
C GLN A 20 12.24 -6.75 5.34
N ILE A 21 11.49 -5.79 5.86
CA ILE A 21 11.16 -4.57 5.12
C ILE A 21 12.43 -3.76 4.95
N ILE A 22 12.81 -3.47 3.71
CA ILE A 22 14.05 -2.76 3.36
C ILE A 22 13.82 -1.32 2.91
N GLN A 23 12.60 -1.01 2.45
CA GLN A 23 12.16 0.35 2.19
C GLN A 23 10.69 0.50 2.56
N ILE A 24 10.33 1.67 3.04
CA ILE A 24 8.94 2.07 3.33
C ILE A 24 8.69 3.36 2.58
N GLY A 25 7.65 3.37 1.74
CA GLY A 25 7.03 4.57 1.20
C GLY A 25 5.66 4.76 1.82
N ALA A 26 5.36 5.96 2.30
CA ALA A 26 4.03 6.29 2.78
C ALA A 26 3.71 7.77 2.53
N VAL A 27 2.46 8.07 2.18
CA VAL A 27 1.98 9.43 1.92
C VAL A 27 0.67 9.64 2.66
N LEU A 28 0.63 10.65 3.51
CA LEU A 28 -0.59 11.15 4.11
C LEU A 28 -1.32 12.05 3.11
N THR A 29 -2.61 11.81 2.89
CA THR A 29 -3.45 12.65 2.02
C THR A 29 -4.72 13.10 2.74
N ASN A 30 -5.32 14.18 2.23
CA ASN A 30 -6.66 14.62 2.61
C ASN A 30 -7.76 13.85 1.86
N ASP A 31 -9.03 14.23 2.08
CA ASP A 31 -10.20 13.66 1.40
C ASP A 31 -10.17 13.80 -0.13
N ASN A 32 -9.47 14.80 -0.66
CA ASN A 32 -9.28 15.02 -2.10
C ASN A 32 -8.10 14.23 -2.68
N LEU A 33 -7.44 13.42 -1.86
CA LEU A 33 -6.22 12.67 -2.20
C LEU A 33 -5.03 13.59 -2.51
N ASP A 34 -5.00 14.82 -1.98
CA ASP A 34 -3.86 15.71 -2.07
C ASP A 34 -2.87 15.39 -0.95
N GLU A 35 -1.60 15.33 -1.29
CA GLU A 35 -0.52 15.02 -0.35
C GLU A 35 -0.40 16.11 0.73
N LEU A 36 -0.33 15.68 1.99
CA LEU A 36 -0.13 16.54 3.16
C LEU A 36 1.25 16.35 3.78
N ASP A 37 1.73 15.10 3.82
CA ASP A 37 3.04 14.73 4.37
C ASP A 37 3.48 13.39 3.77
N ARG A 38 4.76 13.07 3.92
CA ARG A 38 5.38 11.90 3.31
C ARG A 38 6.42 11.28 4.25
N PHE A 39 6.52 9.96 4.17
CA PHE A 39 7.60 9.17 4.75
C PHE A 39 8.23 8.32 3.63
N ASP A 40 9.52 8.43 3.45
CA ASP A 40 10.30 7.59 2.53
C ASP A 40 11.64 7.27 3.20
N ALA A 41 11.86 6.01 3.54
CA ALA A 41 13.05 5.57 4.22
C ALA A 41 13.49 4.18 3.76
N ARG A 42 14.80 4.00 3.69
CA ARG A 42 15.44 2.72 3.42
C ARG A 42 16.36 2.36 4.56
N CYS A 43 16.39 1.08 4.93
CA CYS A 43 17.30 0.57 5.95
C CYS A 43 18.31 -0.42 5.38
N ARG A 44 19.38 -0.67 6.16
CA ARG A 44 20.31 -1.77 5.88
C ARG A 44 19.71 -3.11 6.30
N LEU A 45 20.21 -4.19 5.70
CA LEU A 45 19.87 -5.53 6.16
C LEU A 45 20.44 -5.77 7.57
N SER A 46 19.61 -6.39 8.40
CA SER A 46 20.04 -6.87 9.72
C SER A 46 21.03 -8.04 9.57
N PRO A 47 21.97 -8.20 10.50
CA PRO A 47 22.89 -9.34 10.49
C PRO A 47 22.11 -10.67 10.46
N GLY A 48 22.53 -11.58 9.60
CA GLY A 48 21.89 -12.89 9.44
C GLY A 48 20.69 -12.95 8.48
N ILE A 49 20.17 -11.82 8.01
CA ILE A 49 19.13 -11.81 6.97
C ILE A 49 19.79 -12.03 5.60
N ILE A 50 19.35 -13.07 4.90
CA ILE A 50 19.76 -13.38 3.53
C ILE A 50 18.61 -13.01 2.60
N PRO A 51 18.80 -12.01 1.73
CA PRO A 51 17.72 -11.59 0.83
C PRO A 51 17.53 -12.62 -0.30
N GLU A 52 16.29 -12.80 -0.74
CA GLU A 52 15.98 -13.58 -1.94
C GLU A 52 16.42 -12.81 -3.19
N ALA A 53 17.13 -13.49 -4.10
CA ALA A 53 17.62 -12.87 -5.33
C ALA A 53 16.49 -12.25 -6.17
N MET A 54 15.34 -12.93 -6.26
CA MET A 54 14.18 -12.40 -6.99
C MET A 54 13.61 -11.13 -6.37
N ALA A 55 13.56 -11.03 -5.04
CA ALA A 55 13.11 -9.81 -4.38
C ALA A 55 14.03 -8.63 -4.73
N LEU A 56 15.35 -8.83 -4.70
CA LEU A 56 16.32 -7.79 -5.07
C LEU A 56 16.21 -7.37 -6.54
N ILE A 57 15.95 -8.33 -7.44
CA ILE A 57 15.76 -8.03 -8.87
C ILE A 57 14.49 -7.21 -9.07
N VAL A 58 13.38 -7.59 -8.45
CA VAL A 58 12.08 -6.92 -8.59
C VAL A 58 12.17 -5.50 -8.05
N ASN A 59 12.65 -5.31 -6.83
CA ASN A 59 12.74 -3.98 -6.19
C ASN A 59 14.01 -3.21 -6.55
N LYS A 60 14.79 -3.69 -7.54
CA LYS A 60 16.01 -3.05 -8.04
C LYS A 60 17.04 -2.71 -6.94
N SER A 61 17.00 -3.42 -5.82
CA SER A 61 17.93 -3.22 -4.71
C SER A 61 19.23 -3.96 -4.95
N THR A 62 20.34 -3.29 -4.68
CA THR A 62 21.66 -3.92 -4.75
C THR A 62 22.21 -4.20 -3.36
N PRO A 63 23.09 -5.21 -3.20
CA PRO A 63 23.78 -5.45 -1.93
C PRO A 63 24.52 -4.21 -1.39
N LYS A 64 25.03 -3.37 -2.27
CA LYS A 64 25.67 -2.10 -1.91
C LYS A 64 24.67 -1.14 -1.25
N MET A 65 23.50 -0.90 -1.87
CA MET A 65 22.45 -0.04 -1.31
C MET A 65 22.00 -0.52 0.06
N LEU A 66 21.84 -1.84 0.23
CA LEU A 66 21.43 -2.44 1.50
C LEU A 66 22.51 -2.38 2.59
N LYS A 67 23.78 -2.29 2.22
CA LYS A 67 24.89 -2.15 3.17
C LYS A 67 25.13 -0.69 3.57
N GLU A 68 24.96 0.24 2.65
CA GLU A 68 25.32 1.66 2.83
C GLU A 68 24.21 2.49 3.47
N SER A 69 23.00 1.94 3.66
CA SER A 69 21.95 2.67 4.34
C SER A 69 22.31 2.98 5.79
N ASN A 70 22.10 4.23 6.19
CA ASN A 70 22.45 4.72 7.54
C ASN A 70 21.51 4.17 8.62
N LEU A 71 20.24 3.88 8.27
CA LEU A 71 19.25 3.39 9.23
C LEU A 71 19.37 1.87 9.42
N SER A 72 19.28 1.40 10.65
CA SER A 72 18.95 0.02 10.94
C SER A 72 17.47 -0.24 10.66
N HIS A 73 17.08 -1.51 10.53
CA HIS A 73 15.69 -1.90 10.40
C HIS A 73 14.84 -1.39 11.58
N TYR A 74 15.33 -1.56 12.81
CA TYR A 74 14.65 -1.11 14.02
C TYR A 74 14.43 0.41 14.04
N GLU A 75 15.43 1.20 13.69
CA GLU A 75 15.33 2.66 13.64
C GLU A 75 14.32 3.11 12.58
N MET A 76 14.34 2.51 11.37
CA MET A 76 13.37 2.81 10.33
C MET A 76 11.94 2.52 10.77
N ILE A 77 11.70 1.37 11.38
CA ILE A 77 10.36 0.98 11.87
C ILE A 77 9.90 1.92 12.98
N ARG A 78 10.75 2.27 13.93
CA ARG A 78 10.41 3.26 14.96
C ARG A 78 10.04 4.61 14.38
N GLN A 79 10.83 5.15 13.46
CA GLN A 79 10.52 6.42 12.80
C GLN A 79 9.20 6.35 12.04
N PHE A 80 8.91 5.23 11.38
CA PHE A 80 7.63 5.02 10.71
C PHE A 80 6.47 5.02 11.70
N VAL A 81 6.55 4.26 12.78
CA VAL A 81 5.51 4.21 13.84
C VAL A 81 5.28 5.59 14.47
N GLU A 82 6.34 6.35 14.76
CA GLU A 82 6.23 7.71 15.27
C GLU A 82 5.55 8.63 14.26
N THR A 83 5.85 8.48 12.98
CA THR A 83 5.17 9.21 11.89
C THR A 83 3.69 8.88 11.81
N LEU A 84 3.31 7.60 11.87
CA LEU A 84 1.91 7.19 11.89
C LEU A 84 1.15 7.73 13.11
N LYS A 85 1.78 7.74 14.30
CA LYS A 85 1.21 8.34 15.51
C LYS A 85 0.99 9.85 15.35
N ARG A 86 1.92 10.56 14.73
CA ARG A 86 1.82 12.00 14.43
C ARG A 86 0.71 12.30 13.42
N TRP A 87 0.55 11.46 12.38
CA TRP A 87 -0.51 11.60 11.38
C TRP A 87 -1.91 11.32 11.95
N GLY A 88 -2.00 10.59 13.06
CA GLY A 88 -3.25 10.32 13.75
C GLY A 88 -4.13 9.30 13.04
N LYS A 89 -5.45 9.43 13.24
CA LYS A 89 -6.43 8.50 12.67
C LYS A 89 -6.51 8.65 11.15
N ALA A 90 -6.45 7.50 10.46
CA ALA A 90 -6.51 7.45 9.00
C ALA A 90 -7.06 6.11 8.51
N THR A 91 -7.44 6.08 7.22
CA THR A 91 -7.62 4.84 6.47
C THR A 91 -6.31 4.51 5.77
N TYR A 92 -5.75 3.35 6.07
CA TYR A 92 -4.51 2.83 5.50
C TYR A 92 -4.80 2.07 4.21
N ILE A 93 -4.16 2.47 3.12
CA ILE A 93 -4.49 1.99 1.77
C ILE A 93 -3.21 1.67 1.01
N GLY A 94 -3.15 0.50 0.39
CA GLY A 94 -2.11 0.15 -0.55
C GLY A 94 -2.67 -0.50 -1.81
N PHE A 95 -1.80 -1.02 -2.65
CA PHE A 95 -2.18 -1.78 -3.82
C PHE A 95 -1.85 -3.27 -3.59
N ASN A 96 -2.85 -4.11 -3.39
CA ASN A 96 -2.70 -5.51 -2.94
C ASN A 96 -2.08 -5.63 -1.53
N SER A 97 -2.23 -4.59 -0.72
CA SER A 97 -1.53 -4.46 0.56
C SER A 97 -2.10 -5.31 1.68
N ILE A 98 -3.39 -5.65 1.65
CA ILE A 98 -4.04 -6.41 2.74
C ILE A 98 -3.44 -7.81 2.87
N GLU A 99 -3.10 -8.45 1.76
CA GLU A 99 -2.53 -9.81 1.75
C GLU A 99 -1.02 -9.84 1.88
N PHE A 100 -0.32 -8.74 1.57
CA PHE A 100 1.14 -8.69 1.57
C PHE A 100 1.70 -7.69 2.59
N ASP A 101 1.55 -6.40 2.35
CA ASP A 101 2.17 -5.34 3.15
C ASP A 101 1.69 -5.33 4.61
N GLU A 102 0.38 -5.49 4.82
CA GLU A 102 -0.20 -5.55 6.16
C GLU A 102 0.35 -6.73 6.98
N GLU A 103 0.50 -7.87 6.35
CA GLU A 103 1.02 -9.06 7.00
C GLU A 103 2.52 -8.92 7.31
N PHE A 104 3.29 -8.31 6.39
CA PHE A 104 4.70 -7.98 6.62
C PHE A 104 4.85 -6.97 7.76
N LEU A 105 4.06 -5.88 7.72
CA LEU A 105 4.09 -4.87 8.76
C LEU A 105 3.75 -5.44 10.14
N ARG A 106 2.71 -6.27 10.22
CA ARG A 106 2.29 -6.92 11.46
C ARG A 106 3.41 -7.78 12.06
N CYS A 107 4.05 -8.62 11.25
CA CYS A 107 5.17 -9.44 11.69
C CYS A 107 6.37 -8.58 12.12
N THR A 108 6.68 -7.54 11.35
CA THR A 108 7.76 -6.60 11.64
C THR A 108 7.53 -5.84 12.94
N LEU A 109 6.33 -5.31 13.15
CA LEU A 109 5.97 -4.59 14.38
C LEU A 109 6.07 -5.50 15.62
N PHE A 110 5.61 -6.76 15.50
CA PHE A 110 5.78 -7.74 16.57
C PHE A 110 7.25 -8.00 16.88
N GLN A 111 8.09 -8.18 15.86
CA GLN A 111 9.54 -8.41 16.02
C GLN A 111 10.29 -7.21 16.61
N THR A 112 9.80 -5.99 16.37
CA THR A 112 10.40 -4.74 16.88
C THR A 112 9.78 -4.27 18.19
N LEU A 113 8.89 -5.07 18.80
CA LEU A 113 8.16 -4.77 20.04
C LEU A 113 7.25 -3.53 19.94
N GLU A 114 6.78 -3.22 18.73
CA GLU A 114 5.77 -2.21 18.47
C GLU A 114 4.38 -2.85 18.38
N TYR A 115 3.33 -2.03 18.45
CA TYR A 115 1.95 -2.54 18.43
C TYR A 115 1.54 -3.06 17.03
N PRO A 116 1.29 -4.38 16.85
CA PRO A 116 1.12 -4.99 15.53
C PRO A 116 -0.13 -4.56 14.74
N TYR A 117 -1.12 -3.97 15.41
CA TYR A 117 -2.42 -3.63 14.81
C TYR A 117 -2.64 -2.12 14.67
N ILE A 118 -1.56 -1.34 14.54
CA ILE A 118 -1.60 0.11 14.48
C ILE A 118 -2.48 0.63 13.32
N THR A 119 -2.51 -0.09 12.19
CA THR A 119 -3.26 0.27 10.98
C THR A 119 -4.76 -0.07 11.04
N SER A 120 -5.20 -0.87 12.04
CA SER A 120 -6.57 -1.42 12.07
C SER A 120 -7.29 -1.25 13.41
N THR A 121 -6.72 -0.50 14.33
CA THR A 121 -7.30 -0.25 15.67
C THR A 121 -7.32 1.25 15.98
N ASN A 122 -7.91 1.62 17.11
CA ASN A 122 -8.00 3.02 17.58
C ASN A 122 -8.64 3.99 16.57
N GLY A 123 -9.60 3.48 15.78
CA GLY A 123 -10.30 4.26 14.75
C GLY A 123 -9.59 4.29 13.40
N ASN A 124 -8.50 3.56 13.26
CA ASN A 124 -7.87 3.31 11.96
C ASN A 124 -8.62 2.20 11.22
N THR A 125 -8.69 2.33 9.89
CA THR A 125 -9.32 1.36 8.98
C THR A 125 -8.35 1.03 7.85
N ARG A 126 -8.65 -0.03 7.09
CA ARG A 126 -7.79 -0.51 6.01
C ARG A 126 -8.55 -0.69 4.71
N GLY A 127 -7.90 -0.40 3.60
CA GLY A 127 -8.44 -0.59 2.27
C GLY A 127 -7.39 -1.06 1.27
N ASP A 128 -7.86 -1.44 0.08
CA ASP A 128 -7.01 -1.95 -0.97
C ASP A 128 -7.46 -1.46 -2.34
N ILE A 129 -6.58 -0.73 -3.03
CA ILE A 129 -6.91 -0.16 -4.35
C ILE A 129 -7.03 -1.24 -5.43
N LEU A 130 -6.39 -2.39 -5.30
CA LEU A 130 -6.59 -3.49 -6.23
C LEU A 130 -8.06 -3.96 -6.25
N SER A 131 -8.64 -4.12 -5.06
CA SER A 131 -10.07 -4.49 -4.93
C SER A 131 -10.99 -3.42 -5.49
N LEU A 132 -10.69 -2.14 -5.23
CA LEU A 132 -11.43 -1.02 -5.80
C LEU A 132 -11.31 -0.95 -7.32
N ALA A 133 -10.13 -1.19 -7.87
CA ALA A 133 -9.90 -1.21 -9.31
C ALA A 133 -10.71 -2.30 -10.01
N ARG A 134 -10.77 -3.49 -9.40
CA ARG A 134 -11.63 -4.60 -9.88
C ARG A 134 -13.10 -4.24 -9.84
N ALA A 135 -13.58 -3.68 -8.71
CA ALA A 135 -14.97 -3.22 -8.57
C ALA A 135 -15.31 -2.09 -9.56
N ALA A 136 -14.41 -1.11 -9.71
CA ALA A 136 -14.60 -0.02 -10.66
C ALA A 136 -14.73 -0.53 -12.10
N ASN A 137 -13.92 -1.49 -12.50
CA ASN A 137 -14.02 -2.07 -13.86
C ASN A 137 -15.27 -2.93 -14.04
N LEU A 138 -15.74 -3.60 -12.99
CA LEU A 138 -16.95 -4.41 -13.04
C LEU A 138 -18.21 -3.54 -13.25
N TYR A 139 -18.35 -2.49 -12.42
CA TYR A 139 -19.55 -1.63 -12.45
C TYR A 139 -19.45 -0.47 -13.43
N TYR A 140 -18.24 -0.02 -13.77
CA TYR A 140 -17.94 1.08 -14.66
C TYR A 140 -16.76 0.74 -15.59
N PRO A 141 -16.96 -0.11 -16.63
CA PRO A 141 -15.87 -0.71 -17.46
C PRO A 141 -14.94 0.29 -18.15
N LYS A 142 -15.33 1.58 -18.23
CA LYS A 142 -14.51 2.64 -18.83
C LYS A 142 -13.68 3.43 -17.81
N THR A 143 -13.69 3.04 -16.54
CA THR A 143 -12.97 3.74 -15.47
C THR A 143 -11.46 3.62 -15.64
N LEU A 144 -10.98 2.40 -15.80
CA LEU A 144 -9.57 2.08 -15.98
C LEU A 144 -9.35 1.33 -17.28
N LYS A 145 -8.24 1.63 -17.95
CA LYS A 145 -7.70 0.83 -19.05
C LYS A 145 -6.82 -0.25 -18.45
N ASN A 146 -7.09 -1.50 -18.74
CA ASN A 146 -6.31 -2.63 -18.22
C ASN A 146 -5.57 -3.34 -19.37
N PRO A 147 -4.32 -3.77 -19.14
CA PRO A 147 -3.70 -4.75 -20.01
C PRO A 147 -4.52 -6.03 -20.05
N ILE A 148 -4.48 -6.72 -21.17
CA ILE A 148 -5.14 -8.02 -21.35
C ILE A 148 -4.05 -9.08 -21.49
N ASN A 149 -4.15 -10.16 -20.74
CA ASN A 149 -3.22 -11.29 -20.86
C ASN A 149 -3.57 -12.19 -22.05
N GLU A 150 -2.72 -13.16 -22.35
CA GLU A 150 -2.91 -14.11 -23.45
C GLU A 150 -4.22 -14.92 -23.39
N LYS A 151 -4.82 -15.02 -22.19
CA LYS A 151 -6.11 -15.71 -21.95
C LYS A 151 -7.31 -14.77 -22.08
N GLY A 152 -7.11 -13.50 -22.48
CA GLY A 152 -8.18 -12.52 -22.62
C GLY A 152 -8.64 -11.88 -21.27
N ASN A 153 -7.95 -12.12 -20.17
CA ASN A 153 -8.32 -11.57 -18.87
C ASN A 153 -7.61 -10.23 -18.59
N ALA A 154 -8.32 -9.32 -17.95
CA ALA A 154 -7.76 -8.05 -17.48
C ALA A 154 -6.67 -8.29 -16.42
N VAL A 155 -5.55 -7.59 -16.59
CA VAL A 155 -4.41 -7.62 -15.65
C VAL A 155 -4.48 -6.39 -14.74
N TYR A 156 -4.28 -6.62 -13.44
CA TYR A 156 -4.30 -5.60 -12.41
C TYR A 156 -2.96 -5.53 -11.68
N LYS A 157 -1.87 -5.40 -12.45
CA LYS A 157 -0.54 -5.12 -11.91
C LYS A 157 -0.28 -3.62 -11.99
N LEU A 158 0.17 -3.00 -10.91
CA LEU A 158 0.34 -1.56 -10.78
C LEU A 158 1.32 -1.00 -11.83
N ASP A 159 2.44 -1.70 -12.05
CA ASP A 159 3.47 -1.38 -13.03
C ASP A 159 2.97 -1.31 -14.48
N GLN A 160 1.87 -2.00 -14.78
CA GLN A 160 1.23 -2.01 -16.09
C GLN A 160 -0.03 -1.12 -16.13
N LEU A 161 -0.81 -1.16 -15.04
CA LEU A 161 -2.08 -0.43 -14.94
C LEU A 161 -1.86 1.09 -14.92
N ALA A 162 -0.89 1.56 -14.14
CA ALA A 162 -0.63 2.98 -13.97
C ALA A 162 -0.24 3.67 -15.30
N PRO A 163 0.76 3.20 -16.05
CA PRO A 163 1.14 3.82 -17.33
C PRO A 163 0.02 3.80 -18.38
N MET A 164 -0.78 2.72 -18.46
CA MET A 164 -1.92 2.66 -19.40
C MET A 164 -2.99 3.71 -19.12
N ASN A 165 -3.04 4.23 -17.90
CA ASN A 165 -3.97 5.27 -17.50
C ASN A 165 -3.33 6.67 -17.41
N GLY A 166 -2.12 6.84 -17.96
CA GLY A 166 -1.41 8.12 -17.98
C GLY A 166 -0.85 8.54 -16.63
N ILE A 167 -0.70 7.60 -15.69
CA ILE A 167 -0.10 7.83 -14.37
C ILE A 167 1.40 7.60 -14.50
N GLN A 168 2.20 8.59 -14.09
CA GLN A 168 3.65 8.44 -14.08
C GLN A 168 4.05 7.37 -13.06
N HIS A 169 4.76 6.36 -13.54
CA HIS A 169 5.26 5.26 -12.70
C HIS A 169 6.65 4.78 -13.16
N GLY A 170 7.06 5.09 -14.34
CA GLY A 170 8.28 4.80 -15.10
C GLY A 170 9.52 4.44 -14.27
N ASP A 171 10.50 5.36 -14.20
CA ASP A 171 11.77 5.11 -13.51
C ASP A 171 11.65 4.91 -12.00
N ALA A 172 10.56 5.42 -11.40
CA ALA A 172 10.23 5.23 -9.99
C ALA A 172 9.51 3.90 -9.70
N ALA A 173 9.15 3.12 -10.72
CA ALA A 173 8.54 1.79 -10.53
C ALA A 173 9.48 0.88 -9.72
N HIS A 174 8.88 0.13 -8.79
CA HIS A 174 9.62 -0.70 -7.83
C HIS A 174 10.54 0.10 -6.87
N SER A 175 10.10 1.31 -6.54
CA SER A 175 10.48 1.97 -5.30
C SER A 175 9.21 2.20 -4.50
N ALA A 176 9.24 1.93 -3.19
CA ALA A 176 8.03 2.01 -2.36
C ALA A 176 7.29 3.36 -2.51
N ILE A 177 7.99 4.48 -2.56
CA ILE A 177 7.33 5.79 -2.75
C ILE A 177 6.78 5.98 -4.16
N GLY A 178 7.42 5.41 -5.18
CA GLY A 178 6.93 5.44 -6.56
C GLY A 178 5.62 4.66 -6.71
N ASP A 179 5.54 3.50 -6.08
CA ASP A 179 4.36 2.63 -6.09
C ASP A 179 3.21 3.27 -5.28
N VAL A 180 3.50 3.96 -4.17
CA VAL A 180 2.53 4.78 -3.43
C VAL A 180 1.95 5.89 -4.31
N LEU A 181 2.78 6.67 -5.00
CA LEU A 181 2.30 7.76 -5.86
C LEU A 181 1.47 7.25 -7.04
N ALA A 182 1.86 6.12 -7.63
CA ALA A 182 1.07 5.46 -8.67
C ALA A 182 -0.28 4.97 -8.13
N THR A 183 -0.31 4.39 -6.92
CA THR A 183 -1.53 3.96 -6.24
C THR A 183 -2.48 5.13 -5.97
N ILE A 184 -1.97 6.27 -5.50
CA ILE A 184 -2.74 7.51 -5.35
C ILE A 184 -3.31 7.97 -6.70
N GLY A 185 -2.52 7.89 -7.77
CA GLY A 185 -2.98 8.20 -9.13
C GLY A 185 -4.17 7.34 -9.57
N VAL A 186 -4.11 6.02 -9.33
CA VAL A 186 -5.21 5.09 -9.59
C VAL A 186 -6.42 5.43 -8.73
N ALA A 187 -6.24 5.70 -7.44
CA ALA A 187 -7.29 6.11 -6.51
C ALA A 187 -8.01 7.39 -7.00
N LYS A 188 -7.27 8.41 -7.44
CA LYS A 188 -7.81 9.66 -8.02
C LYS A 188 -8.66 9.39 -9.27
N LEU A 189 -8.23 8.48 -10.14
CA LEU A 189 -9.02 8.11 -11.31
C LEU A 189 -10.33 7.41 -10.93
N ILE A 190 -10.28 6.47 -9.98
CA ILE A 190 -11.47 5.76 -9.51
C ILE A 190 -12.43 6.74 -8.84
N SER A 191 -11.95 7.58 -7.92
CA SER A 191 -12.80 8.55 -7.20
C SER A 191 -13.48 9.53 -8.15
N LYS A 192 -12.81 9.93 -9.25
CA LYS A 192 -13.36 10.85 -10.25
C LYS A 192 -14.32 10.18 -11.23
N LYS A 193 -13.99 8.99 -11.75
CA LYS A 193 -14.75 8.35 -12.83
C LYS A 193 -15.81 7.35 -12.32
N ALA A 194 -15.66 6.82 -11.12
CA ALA A 194 -16.58 5.89 -10.48
C ALA A 194 -16.86 6.30 -9.02
N PRO A 195 -17.38 7.53 -8.77
CA PRO A 195 -17.52 8.08 -7.41
C PRO A 195 -18.44 7.26 -6.51
N SER A 196 -19.43 6.58 -7.06
CA SER A 196 -20.31 5.68 -6.28
C SER A 196 -19.55 4.44 -5.78
N VAL A 197 -18.69 3.85 -6.61
CA VAL A 197 -17.82 2.73 -6.19
C VAL A 197 -16.85 3.20 -5.12
N TRP A 198 -16.21 4.36 -5.33
CA TRP A 198 -15.30 4.95 -4.32
C TRP A 198 -15.98 5.12 -2.98
N LYS A 199 -17.15 5.78 -2.95
CA LYS A 199 -17.91 6.03 -1.71
C LYS A 199 -18.35 4.73 -1.03
N ALA A 200 -18.92 3.78 -1.78
CA ALA A 200 -19.32 2.50 -1.24
C ALA A 200 -18.14 1.73 -0.64
N SER A 201 -17.00 1.71 -1.33
CA SER A 201 -15.80 1.04 -0.85
C SER A 201 -15.24 1.68 0.41
N MET A 202 -15.24 3.03 0.52
CA MET A 202 -14.82 3.70 1.75
C MET A 202 -15.68 3.30 2.96
N LEU A 203 -17.01 3.14 2.79
CA LEU A 203 -17.89 2.64 3.84
C LEU A 203 -17.53 1.20 4.26
N THR A 204 -17.18 0.34 3.31
CA THR A 204 -16.83 -1.05 3.62
C THR A 204 -15.46 -1.23 4.28
N MET A 205 -14.62 -0.21 4.31
CA MET A 205 -13.36 -0.22 5.06
C MET A 205 -13.56 -0.11 6.57
N ASP A 206 -14.69 0.46 7.00
CA ASP A 206 -15.09 0.50 8.41
C ASP A 206 -15.93 -0.74 8.76
N LYS A 207 -15.49 -1.50 9.77
CA LYS A 207 -16.14 -2.76 10.18
C LYS A 207 -17.59 -2.55 10.63
N THR A 208 -17.88 -1.47 11.33
CA THR A 208 -19.22 -1.18 11.84
C THR A 208 -20.17 -0.85 10.69
N GLN A 209 -19.71 0.01 9.77
CA GLN A 209 -20.50 0.38 8.59
C GLN A 209 -20.69 -0.80 7.64
N SER A 210 -19.66 -1.65 7.46
CA SER A 210 -19.80 -2.91 6.70
C SER A 210 -20.88 -3.81 7.29
N LEU A 211 -20.91 -3.97 8.60
CA LEU A 211 -21.91 -4.79 9.28
C LEU A 211 -23.33 -4.22 9.12
N GLU A 212 -23.49 -2.90 9.18
CA GLU A 212 -24.77 -2.25 8.94
C GLU A 212 -25.27 -2.43 7.51
N LEU A 213 -24.37 -2.32 6.51
CA LEU A 213 -24.71 -2.59 5.12
C LEU A 213 -25.19 -4.03 4.93
N ILE A 214 -24.45 -5.01 5.46
CA ILE A 214 -24.83 -6.43 5.38
C ILE A 214 -26.20 -6.67 6.03
N LYS A 215 -26.47 -6.09 7.20
CA LYS A 215 -27.76 -6.24 7.87
C LYS A 215 -28.91 -5.67 7.04
N LYS A 216 -28.71 -4.54 6.35
CA LYS A 216 -29.75 -3.94 5.49
C LYS A 216 -30.07 -4.78 4.25
N GLU A 217 -29.13 -5.57 3.76
CA GLU A 217 -29.33 -6.44 2.59
C GLU A 217 -29.90 -7.81 2.96
N LEU A 218 -29.76 -8.24 4.21
CA LEU A 218 -30.20 -9.56 4.67
C LEU A 218 -31.56 -9.54 5.39
N PHE A 219 -32.06 -8.37 5.79
CA PHE A 219 -33.30 -8.16 6.53
C PHE A 219 -34.06 -6.93 6.02
#